data_a156ff24bfdc1a647a77fa3d2de41975
#
_entry.id   a156ff24bfdc1a647a77fa3d2de41975
#
_cell.length_a   1.000
_cell.length_b   1.000
_cell.length_c   1.000
_cell.angle_alpha   90.00
_cell.angle_beta   90.00
_cell.angle_gamma   90.00
#
_symmetry.space_group_name_H-M   'P 1'
#
loop_
_entity.id
_entity.type
_entity.pdbx_description
1 polymer ?
#
loop_
_entity_poly.entity_id
_entity_poly.type
_entity_poly.pdbx_seq_one_letter_code
_entity_poly.pdbx_strand_id
1 'polypeptide(L)'
;MERVTAGVLAAVMALGMTGCANSGMSGTTTDLTGQYGTKEEGQTEGTGANGQTGQAEDTGTEDTAMEEKDLGAIREAFEYSYTQFSLNLLRESRKQVQNGEDAKNTMVCPLSVMMALEMARTGADGDTKQQMGAVLYPGMSAEDGSMVLGRICKSLPDAEGARFHMSDSVWVKTADDVFVPDENFLDTVKTAYDAEVFGAPFDETTCRDINRLVEQETDGMITEILDQIPELAVMYLVNAVAFDAEWETPYDESQIQDATFYAEDGSGQEVSMMYDTTYRYLTMEHAEGFCRAYKEGYDFVALLPEEGLSLSEWLEELDGETFHETIRQENDTMIETGLPQFTGETDLELKDTLTAL
;
A
#
# COMPACT_ATOMS: atom_id res chain seq x y z
N MET A 1 11.75 -13.16 21.48
CA MET A 1 11.07 -12.99 20.21
C MET A 1 10.62 -11.53 20.19
N GLU A 2 11.44 -10.67 19.62
CA GLU A 2 11.06 -9.27 19.50
C GLU A 2 10.42 -9.08 18.14
N ARG A 3 9.15 -8.71 18.16
CA ARG A 3 8.41 -8.31 16.97
C ARG A 3 8.58 -6.81 16.81
N VAL A 4 9.16 -6.39 15.70
CA VAL A 4 9.08 -4.99 15.29
C VAL A 4 7.72 -4.81 14.65
N THR A 5 6.80 -4.19 15.36
CA THR A 5 5.49 -3.83 14.81
C THR A 5 5.72 -2.66 13.85
N ALA A 6 5.83 -2.95 12.57
CA ALA A 6 5.84 -1.91 11.56
C ALA A 6 4.48 -1.19 11.58
N GLY A 7 4.52 0.12 11.40
CA GLY A 7 3.32 0.95 11.50
C GLY A 7 2.22 0.52 10.53
N VAL A 8 1.00 0.57 11.01
CA VAL A 8 -0.20 0.26 10.25
C VAL A 8 -0.85 1.56 9.81
N LEU A 9 -1.21 1.69 8.54
CA LEU A 9 -1.94 2.83 8.02
C LEU A 9 -3.21 2.35 7.34
N ALA A 10 -4.35 2.89 7.71
CA ALA A 10 -5.59 2.74 6.98
C ALA A 10 -5.87 4.01 6.17
N ALA A 11 -6.14 3.87 4.88
CA ALA A 11 -6.59 4.96 4.04
C ALA A 11 -8.12 4.89 3.88
N VAL A 12 -8.80 5.99 4.19
CA VAL A 12 -10.25 6.10 4.05
C VAL A 12 -10.59 7.22 3.07
N MET A 13 -11.33 6.89 2.03
CA MET A 13 -11.89 7.87 1.10
C MET A 13 -13.41 7.87 1.18
N ALA A 14 -14.01 9.03 1.46
CA ALA A 14 -15.45 9.23 1.41
C ALA A 14 -15.87 9.80 0.05
N LEU A 15 -16.66 9.05 -0.70
CA LEU A 15 -17.28 9.49 -1.95
C LEU A 15 -18.81 9.53 -1.76
N GLY A 16 -19.42 10.54 -2.32
CA GLY A 16 -20.84 10.75 -2.10
C GLY A 16 -21.77 9.92 -2.99
N MET A 17 -22.55 8.95 -2.45
CA MET A 17 -23.87 8.40 -2.97
C MET A 17 -24.09 6.86 -3.03
N THR A 18 -25.23 6.31 -2.80
CA THR A 18 -25.95 5.21 -2.13
C THR A 18 -25.93 3.74 -2.62
N GLY A 19 -26.15 2.73 -1.80
CA GLY A 19 -27.01 1.61 -1.56
C GLY A 19 -26.68 0.16 -1.38
N CYS A 20 -26.70 -0.52 -0.25
CA CYS A 20 -27.06 -1.84 0.42
C CYS A 20 -26.17 -3.10 0.26
N ALA A 21 -26.06 -3.99 1.14
CA ALA A 21 -26.04 -4.44 2.52
C ALA A 21 -25.62 -5.93 2.86
N ASN A 22 -24.87 -6.29 3.89
CA ASN A 22 -24.83 -7.24 5.09
C ASN A 22 -23.99 -8.54 5.16
N SER A 23 -23.05 -8.71 6.16
CA SER A 23 -22.88 -9.94 6.97
C SER A 23 -21.97 -9.74 8.18
N GLY A 24 -22.28 -10.39 9.33
CA GLY A 24 -21.51 -10.31 10.59
C GLY A 24 -21.52 -8.96 11.30
N MET A 25 -22.03 -7.98 10.65
CA MET A 25 -22.17 -6.57 10.96
C MET A 25 -23.42 -6.30 11.80
N SER A 26 -23.71 -5.06 12.17
CA SER A 26 -24.99 -4.70 12.78
C SER A 26 -26.13 -5.12 11.87
N GLY A 27 -27.31 -5.41 12.39
CA GLY A 27 -28.44 -5.93 11.61
C GLY A 27 -28.96 -5.01 10.48
N THR A 28 -28.26 -3.91 10.22
CA THR A 28 -28.55 -2.91 9.18
C THR A 28 -27.48 -2.84 8.09
N THR A 29 -26.32 -3.45 8.30
CA THR A 29 -25.26 -3.60 7.29
C THR A 29 -25.40 -4.96 6.59
N THR A 30 -25.23 -5.05 5.29
CA THR A 30 -25.41 -6.27 4.51
C THR A 30 -24.24 -6.46 3.53
N ASP A 31 -23.59 -7.62 3.54
CA ASP A 31 -22.54 -8.02 2.60
C ASP A 31 -23.14 -8.23 1.18
N LEU A 32 -22.58 -7.57 0.22
CA LEU A 32 -22.89 -7.70 -1.19
C LEU A 32 -21.78 -8.39 -1.97
N THR A 33 -20.66 -8.71 -1.32
CA THR A 33 -19.44 -9.23 -1.96
C THR A 33 -19.75 -10.40 -2.91
N GLY A 34 -20.64 -11.30 -2.50
CA GLY A 34 -21.08 -12.44 -3.33
C GLY A 34 -21.97 -12.09 -4.54
N GLN A 35 -22.39 -10.84 -4.72
CA GLN A 35 -23.21 -10.41 -5.86
C GLN A 35 -22.33 -9.95 -7.05
N TYR A 36 -21.05 -9.64 -6.81
CA TYR A 36 -20.11 -9.13 -7.79
C TYR A 36 -18.99 -10.13 -8.05
N GLY A 37 -18.35 -10.04 -9.22
CA GLY A 37 -17.24 -10.91 -9.60
C GLY A 37 -17.62 -12.32 -10.05
N THR A 38 -18.92 -12.64 -10.18
CA THR A 38 -19.41 -13.98 -10.55
C THR A 38 -19.69 -14.17 -12.04
N LYS A 39 -19.34 -13.23 -12.90
CA LYS A 39 -19.49 -13.40 -14.34
C LYS A 39 -18.49 -14.46 -14.82
N GLU A 40 -18.92 -15.76 -14.83
CA GLU A 40 -18.21 -16.83 -15.51
C GLU A 40 -18.05 -16.45 -16.99
N GLU A 41 -16.84 -16.62 -17.54
CA GLU A 41 -16.62 -16.57 -18.98
C GLU A 41 -17.58 -17.58 -19.65
N GLY A 42 -18.50 -17.06 -20.45
CA GLY A 42 -19.57 -17.86 -21.07
C GLY A 42 -19.00 -19.02 -21.86
N GLN A 43 -19.31 -20.24 -21.44
CA GLN A 43 -19.12 -21.44 -22.22
C GLN A 43 -19.90 -21.31 -23.54
N THR A 44 -19.19 -21.03 -24.64
CA THR A 44 -19.74 -21.21 -25.97
C THR A 44 -19.88 -22.69 -26.21
N GLU A 45 -21.11 -23.21 -26.10
CA GLU A 45 -21.46 -24.54 -26.63
C GLU A 45 -21.23 -24.58 -28.14
N GLY A 46 -20.09 -25.12 -28.54
CA GLY A 46 -19.80 -25.47 -29.93
C GLY A 46 -20.34 -26.83 -30.27
N THR A 47 -21.46 -26.89 -30.96
CA THR A 47 -21.97 -28.12 -31.61
C THR A 47 -21.02 -28.60 -32.71
N GLY A 48 -20.77 -29.89 -32.68
CA GLY A 48 -19.77 -30.64 -33.37
C GLY A 48 -19.72 -30.60 -34.91
N ALA A 49 -18.63 -31.03 -35.42
CA ALA A 49 -18.36 -32.15 -36.30
C ALA A 49 -17.15 -31.93 -37.22
N ASN A 50 -16.35 -32.95 -37.23
CA ASN A 50 -15.57 -33.46 -38.36
C ASN A 50 -14.10 -33.02 -38.51
N GLY A 51 -13.26 -34.02 -38.38
CA GLY A 51 -11.82 -33.98 -38.37
C GLY A 51 -11.16 -33.69 -39.71
N GLN A 52 -9.94 -33.18 -39.58
CA GLN A 52 -8.84 -33.46 -40.49
C GLN A 52 -7.51 -33.23 -39.76
N THR A 53 -6.64 -34.25 -39.85
CA THR A 53 -5.27 -34.25 -39.36
C THR A 53 -4.42 -33.23 -40.14
N GLY A 54 -3.95 -32.20 -39.47
CA GLY A 54 -2.92 -31.28 -39.94
C GLY A 54 -1.84 -31.17 -38.88
N GLN A 55 -0.58 -31.33 -39.26
CA GLN A 55 0.59 -31.17 -38.41
C GLN A 55 0.61 -29.74 -37.86
N ALA A 56 0.62 -29.61 -36.56
CA ALA A 56 0.90 -28.33 -35.89
C ALA A 56 2.41 -28.14 -35.84
N GLU A 57 2.89 -27.14 -36.54
CA GLU A 57 4.23 -26.57 -36.32
C GLU A 57 4.25 -25.88 -34.96
N ASP A 58 5.30 -26.18 -34.20
CA ASP A 58 5.57 -25.65 -32.89
C ASP A 58 5.93 -24.15 -33.02
N THR A 59 4.96 -23.25 -32.84
CA THR A 59 5.15 -21.80 -32.74
C THR A 59 4.96 -21.25 -31.30
N GLY A 60 4.78 -22.17 -30.33
CA GLY A 60 4.41 -21.77 -28.96
C GLY A 60 5.51 -21.17 -28.09
N THR A 61 6.79 -21.26 -28.50
CA THR A 61 7.91 -20.85 -27.64
C THR A 61 8.35 -19.39 -27.82
N GLU A 62 8.10 -18.77 -28.96
CA GLU A 62 8.46 -17.35 -29.18
C GLU A 62 7.40 -16.40 -28.61
N ASP A 63 6.10 -16.73 -28.71
CA ASP A 63 5.03 -15.90 -28.15
C ASP A 63 5.05 -15.88 -26.61
N THR A 64 5.29 -17.03 -25.96
CA THR A 64 5.42 -17.09 -24.48
C THR A 64 6.65 -16.36 -23.96
N ALA A 65 7.76 -16.40 -24.69
CA ALA A 65 8.99 -15.69 -24.30
C ALA A 65 8.89 -14.16 -24.51
N MET A 66 8.14 -13.71 -25.52
CA MET A 66 7.83 -12.28 -25.70
C MET A 66 6.86 -11.78 -24.64
N GLU A 67 5.81 -12.51 -24.30
CA GLU A 67 4.88 -12.16 -23.21
C GLU A 67 5.57 -12.08 -21.84
N GLU A 68 6.46 -13.02 -21.50
CA GLU A 68 7.24 -12.98 -20.26
C GLU A 68 8.23 -11.80 -20.23
N LYS A 69 8.84 -11.46 -21.36
CA LYS A 69 9.78 -10.33 -21.45
C LYS A 69 9.06 -8.99 -21.33
N ASP A 70 7.89 -8.84 -21.91
CA ASP A 70 7.05 -7.65 -21.78
C ASP A 70 6.56 -7.47 -20.34
N LEU A 71 6.13 -8.55 -19.67
CA LEU A 71 5.72 -8.51 -18.27
C LEU A 71 6.87 -8.12 -17.32
N GLY A 72 8.09 -8.56 -17.61
CA GLY A 72 9.29 -8.16 -16.86
C GLY A 72 9.54 -6.64 -16.96
N ALA A 73 9.48 -6.08 -18.17
CA ALA A 73 9.66 -4.65 -18.40
C ALA A 73 8.54 -3.81 -17.75
N ILE A 74 7.29 -4.28 -17.82
CA ILE A 74 6.15 -3.61 -17.17
C ILE A 74 6.31 -3.62 -15.64
N ARG A 75 6.77 -4.74 -15.07
CA ARG A 75 7.04 -4.82 -13.64
C ARG A 75 8.15 -3.87 -13.21
N GLU A 76 9.25 -3.82 -13.93
CA GLU A 76 10.35 -2.89 -13.64
C GLU A 76 9.88 -1.44 -13.74
N ALA A 77 9.12 -1.07 -14.78
CA ALA A 77 8.51 0.25 -14.89
C ALA A 77 7.57 0.57 -13.71
N PHE A 78 6.81 -0.43 -13.22
CA PHE A 78 5.96 -0.26 -12.03
C PHE A 78 6.80 0.00 -10.78
N GLU A 79 7.91 -0.70 -10.58
CA GLU A 79 8.78 -0.51 -9.42
C GLU A 79 9.34 0.92 -9.36
N TYR A 80 9.78 1.50 -10.49
CA TYR A 80 10.17 2.92 -10.57
C TYR A 80 9.00 3.86 -10.32
N SER A 81 7.86 3.61 -10.96
CA SER A 81 6.65 4.40 -10.82
C SER A 81 6.15 4.43 -9.38
N TYR A 82 6.08 3.28 -8.73
CA TYR A 82 5.68 3.13 -7.33
C TYR A 82 6.65 3.84 -6.38
N THR A 83 7.96 3.74 -6.63
CA THR A 83 8.97 4.44 -5.84
C THR A 83 8.81 5.96 -5.96
N GLN A 84 8.60 6.47 -7.17
CA GLN A 84 8.39 7.90 -7.40
C GLN A 84 7.10 8.41 -6.72
N PHE A 85 5.99 7.66 -6.84
CA PHE A 85 4.75 7.96 -6.13
C PHE A 85 4.97 7.97 -4.62
N SER A 86 5.70 6.99 -4.08
CA SER A 86 5.98 6.86 -2.65
C SER A 86 6.77 8.05 -2.11
N LEU A 87 7.80 8.49 -2.84
CA LEU A 87 8.60 9.66 -2.47
C LEU A 87 7.78 10.95 -2.54
N ASN A 88 6.96 11.13 -3.57
CA ASN A 88 6.09 12.29 -3.69
C ASN A 88 5.08 12.35 -2.53
N LEU A 89 4.44 11.22 -2.22
CA LEU A 89 3.51 11.12 -1.09
C LEU A 89 4.20 11.45 0.24
N LEU A 90 5.39 10.91 0.48
CA LEU A 90 6.16 11.18 1.71
C LEU A 90 6.54 12.66 1.82
N ARG A 91 7.00 13.30 0.73
CA ARG A 91 7.35 14.72 0.70
C ARG A 91 6.17 15.61 1.08
N GLU A 92 5.04 15.43 0.40
CA GLU A 92 3.86 16.25 0.64
C GLU A 92 3.26 16.00 2.03
N SER A 93 3.26 14.74 2.50
CA SER A 93 2.84 14.41 3.87
C SER A 93 3.75 15.06 4.93
N ARG A 94 5.08 15.07 4.69
CA ARG A 94 6.03 15.72 5.60
C ARG A 94 5.84 17.23 5.64
N LYS A 95 5.59 17.89 4.50
CA LYS A 95 5.28 19.34 4.46
C LYS A 95 4.04 19.67 5.30
N GLN A 96 3.01 18.85 5.22
CA GLN A 96 1.80 19.00 6.03
C GLN A 96 2.09 18.90 7.53
N VAL A 97 2.87 17.89 7.95
CA VAL A 97 3.25 17.68 9.36
C VAL A 97 4.13 18.81 9.88
N GLN A 98 5.09 19.30 9.08
CA GLN A 98 6.00 20.38 9.48
C GLN A 98 5.32 21.75 9.63
N ASN A 99 4.21 21.98 8.94
CA ASN A 99 3.40 23.20 9.10
C ASN A 99 2.57 23.19 10.40
N GLY A 100 2.58 22.08 11.17
CA GLY A 100 2.00 21.99 12.51
C GLY A 100 2.86 22.65 13.60
N GLU A 101 2.29 22.83 14.80
CA GLU A 101 2.98 23.50 15.93
C GLU A 101 4.13 22.64 16.51
N ASP A 102 4.12 21.32 16.30
CA ASP A 102 5.14 20.38 16.77
C ASP A 102 5.74 19.60 15.60
N ALA A 103 7.06 19.61 15.46
CA ALA A 103 7.76 18.76 14.48
C ALA A 103 7.59 17.28 14.87
N LYS A 104 6.89 16.51 14.04
CA LYS A 104 6.60 15.10 14.29
C LYS A 104 7.27 14.22 13.25
N ASN A 105 7.47 12.97 13.62
CA ASN A 105 7.82 11.93 12.64
C ASN A 105 6.68 11.76 11.63
N THR A 106 7.03 11.54 10.38
CA THR A 106 6.06 11.30 9.30
C THR A 106 6.14 9.84 8.90
N MET A 107 5.01 9.15 8.90
CA MET A 107 4.91 7.77 8.44
C MET A 107 3.75 7.67 7.45
N VAL A 108 4.01 7.04 6.30
CA VAL A 108 3.00 6.79 5.26
C VAL A 108 3.13 5.35 4.77
N CYS A 109 2.03 4.74 4.35
CA CYS A 109 2.01 3.49 3.61
C CYS A 109 1.60 3.75 2.15
N PRO A 110 2.54 3.93 1.23
CA PRO A 110 2.22 4.28 -0.15
C PRO A 110 1.34 3.24 -0.85
N LEU A 111 1.52 1.95 -0.54
CA LEU A 111 0.72 0.88 -1.13
C LEU A 111 -0.76 1.00 -0.73
N SER A 112 -1.05 1.27 0.55
CA SER A 112 -2.41 1.48 1.04
C SER A 112 -3.07 2.69 0.37
N VAL A 113 -2.36 3.82 0.28
CA VAL A 113 -2.87 5.03 -0.38
C VAL A 113 -3.09 4.79 -1.88
N MET A 114 -2.15 4.13 -2.54
CA MET A 114 -2.27 3.78 -3.96
C MET A 114 -3.48 2.89 -4.23
N MET A 115 -3.74 1.90 -3.39
CA MET A 115 -4.91 1.02 -3.50
C MET A 115 -6.22 1.77 -3.36
N ALA A 116 -6.38 2.59 -2.32
CA ALA A 116 -7.59 3.37 -2.12
C ALA A 116 -7.86 4.33 -3.30
N LEU A 117 -6.79 4.98 -3.81
CA LEU A 117 -6.88 5.86 -4.98
C LEU A 117 -7.17 5.09 -6.28
N GLU A 118 -6.61 3.90 -6.44
CA GLU A 118 -6.87 3.07 -7.61
C GLU A 118 -8.31 2.56 -7.63
N MET A 119 -8.87 2.14 -6.48
CA MET A 119 -10.30 1.84 -6.39
C MET A 119 -11.16 3.06 -6.81
N ALA A 120 -10.81 4.26 -6.32
CA ALA A 120 -11.50 5.49 -6.74
C ALA A 120 -11.34 5.75 -8.25
N ARG A 121 -10.14 5.54 -8.82
CA ARG A 121 -9.86 5.71 -10.25
C ARG A 121 -10.70 4.76 -11.12
N THR A 122 -10.96 3.54 -10.68
CA THR A 122 -11.81 2.60 -11.45
C THR A 122 -13.24 3.09 -11.59
N GLY A 123 -13.74 3.85 -10.62
CA GLY A 123 -15.06 4.50 -10.66
C GLY A 123 -15.08 5.87 -11.34
N ALA A 124 -13.93 6.44 -11.65
CA ALA A 124 -13.81 7.73 -12.32
C ALA A 124 -13.88 7.59 -13.85
N ASP A 125 -14.22 8.71 -14.54
CA ASP A 125 -14.24 8.79 -15.99
C ASP A 125 -13.60 10.10 -16.49
N GLY A 126 -13.32 10.16 -17.81
CA GLY A 126 -12.79 11.33 -18.49
C GLY A 126 -11.48 11.86 -17.91
N ASP A 127 -11.40 13.17 -17.73
CA ASP A 127 -10.18 13.86 -17.28
C ASP A 127 -9.78 13.45 -15.85
N THR A 128 -10.74 13.22 -14.97
CA THR A 128 -10.46 12.79 -13.58
C THR A 128 -9.72 11.44 -13.57
N LYS A 129 -10.19 10.47 -14.32
CA LYS A 129 -9.53 9.16 -14.45
C LYS A 129 -8.10 9.27 -14.97
N GLN A 130 -7.90 10.15 -15.98
CA GLN A 130 -6.57 10.38 -16.56
C GLN A 130 -5.62 11.08 -15.56
N GLN A 131 -6.08 12.11 -14.86
CA GLN A 131 -5.28 12.81 -13.84
C GLN A 131 -4.89 11.88 -12.71
N MET A 132 -5.83 11.10 -12.16
CA MET A 132 -5.52 10.11 -11.14
C MET A 132 -4.49 9.08 -11.63
N GLY A 133 -4.64 8.59 -12.87
CA GLY A 133 -3.68 7.66 -13.47
C GLY A 133 -2.27 8.24 -13.59
N ALA A 134 -2.15 9.51 -13.95
CA ALA A 134 -0.84 10.17 -14.06
C ALA A 134 -0.14 10.38 -12.70
N VAL A 135 -0.91 10.57 -11.63
CA VAL A 135 -0.40 10.69 -10.26
C VAL A 135 0.02 9.34 -9.71
N LEU A 136 -0.82 8.31 -9.89
CA LEU A 136 -0.58 6.97 -9.35
C LEU A 136 0.55 6.24 -10.08
N TYR A 137 0.67 6.46 -11.38
CA TYR A 137 1.60 5.71 -12.25
C TYR A 137 2.51 6.64 -13.05
N PRO A 138 3.33 7.49 -12.39
CA PRO A 138 4.24 8.38 -13.09
C PRO A 138 5.22 7.58 -13.97
N GLY A 139 5.31 7.97 -15.25
CA GLY A 139 6.23 7.35 -16.20
C GLY A 139 5.75 6.07 -16.88
N MET A 140 4.55 5.55 -16.56
CA MET A 140 3.98 4.36 -17.21
C MET A 140 2.50 4.53 -17.57
N SER A 141 1.93 3.55 -18.27
CA SER A 141 0.48 3.55 -18.53
C SER A 141 -0.29 3.16 -17.26
N ALA A 142 -1.43 3.82 -17.03
CA ALA A 142 -2.26 3.51 -15.87
C ALA A 142 -2.89 2.10 -15.95
N GLU A 143 -3.11 1.58 -17.15
CA GLU A 143 -3.62 0.23 -17.40
C GLU A 143 -2.60 -0.83 -16.99
N ASP A 144 -1.33 -0.67 -17.37
CA ASP A 144 -0.26 -1.58 -16.98
C ASP A 144 0.00 -1.50 -15.45
N GLY A 145 0.01 -0.27 -14.91
CA GLY A 145 0.18 -0.05 -13.47
C GLY A 145 -0.92 -0.72 -12.65
N SER A 146 -2.17 -0.53 -13.03
CA SER A 146 -3.35 -1.16 -12.43
C SER A 146 -3.28 -2.70 -12.47
N MET A 147 -2.86 -3.25 -13.61
CA MET A 147 -2.69 -4.70 -13.77
C MET A 147 -1.61 -5.25 -12.81
N VAL A 148 -0.46 -4.58 -12.69
CA VAL A 148 0.62 -5.01 -11.78
C VAL A 148 0.18 -4.88 -10.33
N LEU A 149 -0.44 -3.75 -9.95
CA LEU A 149 -0.96 -3.52 -8.61
C LEU A 149 -1.94 -4.63 -8.19
N GLY A 150 -2.93 -4.95 -9.04
CA GLY A 150 -3.88 -6.02 -8.75
C GLY A 150 -3.24 -7.41 -8.63
N ARG A 151 -2.11 -7.67 -9.30
CA ARG A 151 -1.34 -8.92 -9.10
C ARG A 151 -0.57 -8.91 -7.78
N ILE A 152 0.04 -7.79 -7.41
CA ILE A 152 0.76 -7.64 -6.13
C ILE A 152 -0.20 -7.92 -4.99
N CYS A 153 -1.38 -7.29 -4.97
CA CYS A 153 -2.37 -7.46 -3.92
C CYS A 153 -2.79 -8.92 -3.70
N LYS A 154 -2.86 -9.70 -4.78
CA LYS A 154 -3.21 -11.13 -4.73
C LYS A 154 -2.03 -12.06 -4.39
N SER A 155 -0.81 -11.55 -4.35
CA SER A 155 0.41 -12.33 -4.15
C SER A 155 1.17 -11.99 -2.87
N LEU A 156 0.60 -11.11 -2.03
CA LEU A 156 1.24 -10.74 -0.76
C LEU A 156 1.37 -11.96 0.15
N PRO A 157 2.56 -12.22 0.71
CA PRO A 157 2.78 -13.39 1.55
C PRO A 157 2.07 -13.27 2.90
N ASP A 158 1.43 -14.37 3.30
CA ASP A 158 0.89 -14.60 4.64
C ASP A 158 1.55 -15.88 5.17
N ALA A 159 2.75 -15.73 5.76
CA ALA A 159 3.61 -16.83 6.18
C ALA A 159 4.03 -16.71 7.65
N GLU A 160 4.46 -17.84 8.25
CA GLU A 160 5.02 -17.85 9.60
C GLU A 160 6.40 -17.16 9.63
N GLY A 161 6.46 -15.87 9.87
CA GLY A 161 7.71 -15.11 9.96
C GLY A 161 7.66 -13.77 9.24
N ALA A 162 6.78 -13.62 8.25
CA ALA A 162 6.39 -12.31 7.72
C ALA A 162 4.97 -12.37 7.15
N ARG A 163 4.10 -11.55 7.70
CA ARG A 163 2.72 -11.39 7.28
C ARG A 163 2.53 -9.98 6.74
N PHE A 164 2.14 -9.90 5.49
CA PHE A 164 1.65 -8.67 4.89
C PHE A 164 0.17 -8.87 4.55
N HIS A 165 -0.71 -8.34 5.37
CA HIS A 165 -2.15 -8.46 5.18
C HIS A 165 -2.72 -7.14 4.67
N MET A 166 -3.52 -7.21 3.61
CA MET A 166 -4.23 -6.06 3.06
C MET A 166 -5.69 -6.43 2.86
N SER A 167 -6.58 -5.59 3.35
CA SER A 167 -8.02 -5.72 3.21
C SER A 167 -8.60 -4.48 2.55
N ASP A 168 -9.32 -4.68 1.46
CA ASP A 168 -10.01 -3.64 0.72
C ASP A 168 -11.52 -3.78 0.88
N SER A 169 -12.21 -2.67 1.15
CA SER A 169 -13.67 -2.70 1.22
C SER A 169 -14.33 -1.44 0.67
N VAL A 170 -15.47 -1.64 0.03
CA VAL A 170 -16.32 -0.59 -0.51
C VAL A 170 -17.63 -0.57 0.29
N TRP A 171 -17.87 0.53 0.97
CA TRP A 171 -19.08 0.75 1.76
C TRP A 171 -19.99 1.72 1.03
N VAL A 172 -21.23 1.35 0.88
CA VAL A 172 -22.18 2.11 0.08
C VAL A 172 -23.46 2.39 0.88
N LYS A 173 -23.97 3.62 0.87
CA LYS A 173 -25.12 4.07 1.67
C LYS A 173 -26.44 3.51 1.16
N THR A 174 -27.25 2.92 2.02
CA THR A 174 -28.53 2.27 1.67
C THR A 174 -29.77 3.12 1.84
N ALA A 175 -29.65 4.31 2.41
CA ALA A 175 -30.79 5.16 2.66
C ALA A 175 -31.13 6.00 1.40
N ASP A 176 -32.43 6.00 1.04
CA ASP A 176 -33.04 6.99 0.14
C ASP A 176 -32.95 6.84 -1.38
N ASP A 177 -32.65 5.69 -1.99
CA ASP A 177 -32.66 5.43 -3.45
C ASP A 177 -31.95 6.52 -4.32
N VAL A 178 -31.04 7.31 -3.73
CA VAL A 178 -30.48 8.49 -4.38
C VAL A 178 -29.26 8.17 -5.24
N PHE A 179 -28.58 7.05 -4.99
CA PHE A 179 -27.43 6.59 -5.78
C PHE A 179 -27.39 5.06 -5.91
N VAL A 180 -27.02 4.62 -7.07
CA VAL A 180 -26.66 3.23 -7.36
C VAL A 180 -25.25 3.26 -7.96
N PRO A 181 -24.23 2.65 -7.34
CA PRO A 181 -22.92 2.53 -7.95
C PRO A 181 -23.03 1.80 -9.28
N ASP A 182 -22.12 2.11 -10.21
CA ASP A 182 -22.03 1.36 -11.47
C ASP A 182 -21.63 -0.09 -11.16
N GLU A 183 -22.37 -1.06 -11.73
CA GLU A 183 -22.11 -2.49 -11.50
C GLU A 183 -20.70 -2.88 -12.01
N ASN A 184 -20.20 -2.27 -13.09
CA ASN A 184 -18.86 -2.57 -13.59
C ASN A 184 -17.77 -2.06 -12.64
N PHE A 185 -18.01 -0.94 -11.93
CA PHE A 185 -17.12 -0.47 -10.88
C PHE A 185 -17.03 -1.52 -9.76
N LEU A 186 -18.16 -1.99 -9.23
CA LEU A 186 -18.19 -2.96 -8.15
C LEU A 186 -17.63 -4.33 -8.58
N ASP A 187 -17.95 -4.78 -9.80
CA ASP A 187 -17.35 -5.98 -10.40
C ASP A 187 -15.81 -5.85 -10.51
N THR A 188 -15.32 -4.67 -10.90
CA THR A 188 -13.88 -4.42 -11.07
C THR A 188 -13.16 -4.43 -9.74
N VAL A 189 -13.64 -3.70 -8.73
CA VAL A 189 -12.95 -3.68 -7.43
C VAL A 189 -12.94 -5.05 -6.76
N LYS A 190 -14.01 -5.85 -6.94
CA LYS A 190 -14.06 -7.22 -6.45
C LYS A 190 -13.11 -8.15 -7.23
N THR A 191 -13.10 -8.09 -8.56
CA THR A 191 -12.31 -9.04 -9.37
C THR A 191 -10.83 -8.68 -9.45
N ALA A 192 -10.49 -7.39 -9.54
CA ALA A 192 -9.10 -6.94 -9.65
C ALA A 192 -8.40 -6.89 -8.28
N TYR A 193 -9.09 -6.43 -7.24
CA TYR A 193 -8.47 -6.13 -5.93
C TYR A 193 -9.03 -6.98 -4.78
N ASP A 194 -9.96 -7.89 -5.05
CA ASP A 194 -10.64 -8.74 -4.07
C ASP A 194 -11.39 -7.97 -2.98
N ALA A 195 -11.79 -6.72 -3.27
CA ALA A 195 -12.46 -5.86 -2.31
C ALA A 195 -13.81 -6.44 -1.88
N GLU A 196 -14.12 -6.36 -0.59
CA GLU A 196 -15.44 -6.66 -0.06
C GLU A 196 -16.39 -5.49 -0.31
N VAL A 197 -17.65 -5.78 -0.58
CA VAL A 197 -18.67 -4.76 -0.87
C VAL A 197 -19.78 -4.81 0.18
N PHE A 198 -19.93 -3.71 0.92
CA PHE A 198 -20.94 -3.57 1.95
C PHE A 198 -21.86 -2.42 1.66
N GLY A 199 -23.08 -2.56 2.04
CA GLY A 199 -23.94 -1.42 2.09
C GLY A 199 -24.52 -1.21 3.48
N ALA A 200 -24.76 0.02 3.82
CA ALA A 200 -25.05 0.41 5.17
C ALA A 200 -25.88 1.70 5.26
N PRO A 201 -26.56 1.98 6.38
CA PRO A 201 -27.37 3.18 6.51
C PRO A 201 -26.57 4.48 6.63
N PHE A 202 -25.26 4.41 6.84
CA PHE A 202 -24.35 5.55 7.04
C PHE A 202 -24.68 6.37 8.29
N ASP A 203 -24.92 5.67 9.37
CA ASP A 203 -25.13 6.18 10.72
C ASP A 203 -24.02 5.71 11.68
N GLU A 204 -24.20 5.93 12.98
CA GLU A 204 -23.25 5.47 14.01
C GLU A 204 -23.00 3.96 14.00
N THR A 205 -23.93 3.14 13.47
CA THR A 205 -23.73 1.69 13.39
C THR A 205 -22.78 1.34 12.27
N THR A 206 -22.87 2.04 11.15
CA THR A 206 -21.93 1.89 10.03
C THR A 206 -20.51 2.31 10.43
N CYS A 207 -20.35 3.42 11.15
CA CYS A 207 -19.06 3.85 11.68
C CYS A 207 -18.40 2.75 12.53
N ARG A 208 -19.16 2.15 13.45
CA ARG A 208 -18.68 1.03 14.28
C ARG A 208 -18.38 -0.24 13.48
N ASP A 209 -19.14 -0.52 12.44
CA ASP A 209 -18.92 -1.71 11.61
C ASP A 209 -17.65 -1.56 10.77
N ILE A 210 -17.37 -0.36 10.22
CA ILE A 210 -16.12 -0.06 9.52
C ILE A 210 -14.92 -0.19 10.47
N ASN A 211 -14.96 0.45 11.64
CA ASN A 211 -13.89 0.38 12.62
C ASN A 211 -13.62 -1.06 13.07
N ARG A 212 -14.68 -1.84 13.31
CA ARG A 212 -14.55 -3.25 13.70
C ARG A 212 -13.94 -4.11 12.59
N LEU A 213 -14.30 -3.90 11.31
CA LEU A 213 -13.67 -4.60 10.19
C LEU A 213 -12.19 -4.31 10.18
N VAL A 214 -11.79 -3.04 10.24
CA VAL A 214 -10.38 -2.65 10.24
C VAL A 214 -9.63 -3.22 11.46
N GLU A 215 -10.21 -3.21 12.64
CA GLU A 215 -9.64 -3.83 13.84
C GLU A 215 -9.39 -5.34 13.64
N GLN A 216 -10.35 -6.05 13.04
CA GLN A 216 -10.23 -7.48 12.75
C GLN A 216 -9.15 -7.76 11.70
N GLU A 217 -9.15 -7.01 10.58
CA GLU A 217 -8.22 -7.19 9.47
C GLU A 217 -6.78 -6.76 9.82
N THR A 218 -6.61 -5.95 10.87
CA THR A 218 -5.30 -5.52 11.36
C THR A 218 -4.88 -6.20 12.66
N ASP A 219 -5.51 -7.30 13.08
CA ASP A 219 -5.26 -7.99 14.35
C ASP A 219 -5.25 -7.05 15.58
N GLY A 220 -6.11 -6.04 15.56
CA GLY A 220 -6.24 -5.05 16.63
C GLY A 220 -5.16 -3.95 16.60
N MET A 221 -4.33 -3.87 15.57
CA MET A 221 -3.33 -2.80 15.43
C MET A 221 -3.97 -1.44 15.18
N ILE A 222 -5.09 -1.40 14.44
CA ILE A 222 -5.92 -0.20 14.26
C ILE A 222 -7.30 -0.48 14.84
N THR A 223 -7.69 0.25 15.86
CA THR A 223 -8.99 0.08 16.53
C THR A 223 -10.04 1.08 16.06
N GLU A 224 -9.64 2.21 15.47
CA GLU A 224 -10.53 3.26 15.03
C GLU A 224 -9.92 4.07 13.88
N ILE A 225 -10.68 4.23 12.78
CA ILE A 225 -10.32 5.07 11.62
C ILE A 225 -11.40 6.10 11.30
N LEU A 226 -12.57 5.99 11.92
CA LEU A 226 -13.70 6.90 11.76
C LEU A 226 -14.31 7.23 13.11
N ASP A 227 -14.36 8.52 13.47
CA ASP A 227 -15.11 9.04 14.60
C ASP A 227 -16.62 9.17 14.26
N GLN A 228 -16.90 9.63 13.05
CA GLN A 228 -18.25 9.93 12.59
C GLN A 228 -18.35 9.88 11.07
N ILE A 229 -19.55 9.62 10.56
CA ILE A 229 -19.86 9.65 9.13
C ILE A 229 -20.49 11.00 8.78
N PRO A 230 -19.91 11.82 7.88
CA PRO A 230 -20.55 13.05 7.42
C PRO A 230 -21.91 12.77 6.77
N GLU A 231 -22.90 13.62 6.99
CA GLU A 231 -24.28 13.46 6.51
C GLU A 231 -24.36 13.30 4.97
N LEU A 232 -23.46 13.97 4.25
CA LEU A 232 -23.39 13.93 2.79
C LEU A 232 -22.54 12.79 2.25
N ALA A 233 -21.86 12.03 3.11
CA ALA A 233 -21.11 10.86 2.68
C ALA A 233 -22.08 9.75 2.23
N VAL A 234 -21.73 9.07 1.17
CA VAL A 234 -22.59 8.04 0.57
C VAL A 234 -21.81 6.84 0.08
N MET A 235 -20.49 6.92 0.01
CA MET A 235 -19.60 5.79 -0.23
C MET A 235 -18.28 5.99 0.54
N TYR A 236 -17.75 4.92 1.11
CA TYR A 236 -16.36 4.84 1.60
C TYR A 236 -15.61 3.77 0.84
N LEU A 237 -14.38 4.08 0.48
CA LEU A 237 -13.38 3.13 0.06
C LEU A 237 -12.39 3.01 1.22
N VAL A 238 -12.25 1.83 1.76
CA VAL A 238 -11.41 1.57 2.92
C VAL A 238 -10.36 0.55 2.51
N ASN A 239 -9.11 0.91 2.70
CA ASN A 239 -7.99 -0.01 2.64
C ASN A 239 -7.33 -0.08 4.01
N ALA A 240 -7.10 -1.27 4.52
CA ALA A 240 -6.39 -1.53 5.76
C ALA A 240 -5.19 -2.43 5.45
N VAL A 241 -4.02 -2.04 5.95
CA VAL A 241 -2.77 -2.78 5.79
C VAL A 241 -2.16 -3.08 7.14
N ALA A 242 -1.79 -4.33 7.36
CA ALA A 242 -1.00 -4.77 8.50
C ALA A 242 0.27 -5.49 8.02
N PHE A 243 1.41 -5.06 8.53
CA PHE A 243 2.70 -5.70 8.29
C PHE A 243 3.32 -6.12 9.62
N ASP A 244 3.54 -7.43 9.80
CA ASP A 244 4.21 -8.02 10.96
C ASP A 244 5.30 -8.96 10.45
N ALA A 245 6.57 -8.68 10.75
CA ALA A 245 7.69 -9.46 10.26
C ALA A 245 8.78 -9.65 11.31
N GLU A 246 9.35 -10.84 11.33
CA GLU A 246 10.51 -11.16 12.12
C GLU A 246 11.80 -10.88 11.32
N TRP A 247 12.82 -10.39 12.00
CA TRP A 247 14.15 -10.32 11.38
C TRP A 247 14.61 -11.71 10.93
N GLU A 248 15.23 -11.83 9.77
CA GLU A 248 15.84 -13.08 9.31
C GLU A 248 16.89 -13.56 10.31
N THR A 249 17.68 -12.64 10.85
CA THR A 249 18.59 -12.86 11.97
C THR A 249 18.20 -11.92 13.12
N PRO A 250 17.53 -12.41 14.17
CA PRO A 250 17.18 -11.58 15.33
C PRO A 250 18.41 -11.00 16.04
N TYR A 251 18.25 -9.85 16.67
CA TYR A 251 19.27 -9.29 17.55
C TYR A 251 19.36 -10.10 18.86
N ASP A 252 20.57 -10.39 19.32
CA ASP A 252 20.82 -10.92 20.64
C ASP A 252 20.69 -9.83 21.71
N GLU A 253 20.34 -10.18 22.95
CA GLU A 253 20.25 -9.22 24.07
C GLU A 253 21.57 -8.42 24.28
N SER A 254 22.73 -9.02 23.99
CA SER A 254 24.03 -8.36 24.10
C SER A 254 24.28 -7.29 23.04
N GLN A 255 23.50 -7.29 21.97
CA GLN A 255 23.56 -6.31 20.89
C GLN A 255 22.65 -5.10 21.17
N ILE A 256 21.80 -5.14 22.20
CA ILE A 256 20.88 -4.08 22.58
C ILE A 256 21.44 -3.33 23.79
N GLN A 257 21.71 -2.03 23.63
CA GLN A 257 22.35 -1.21 24.67
C GLN A 257 21.70 0.18 24.70
N ASP A 258 21.63 0.77 25.89
CA ASP A 258 21.19 2.14 26.04
C ASP A 258 22.18 3.10 25.35
N ALA A 259 21.67 4.00 24.53
CA ALA A 259 22.44 5.01 23.81
C ALA A 259 21.61 6.28 23.61
N THR A 260 22.29 7.38 23.30
CA THR A 260 21.60 8.62 22.96
C THR A 260 21.37 8.70 21.46
N PHE A 261 20.12 8.80 21.04
CA PHE A 261 19.74 9.15 19.66
C PHE A 261 19.59 10.68 19.56
N TYR A 262 20.20 11.27 18.55
CA TYR A 262 20.10 12.72 18.30
C TYR A 262 19.12 12.99 17.17
N ALA A 263 18.08 13.75 17.46
CA ALA A 263 17.13 14.22 16.46
C ALA A 263 17.73 15.33 15.58
N GLU A 264 17.05 15.66 14.48
CA GLU A 264 17.47 16.70 13.51
C GLU A 264 17.71 18.07 14.17
N ASP A 265 16.97 18.42 15.22
CA ASP A 265 17.14 19.66 15.99
C ASP A 265 18.33 19.62 16.98
N GLY A 266 19.07 18.52 17.03
CA GLY A 266 20.17 18.27 17.94
C GLY A 266 19.75 17.84 19.35
N SER A 267 18.46 17.68 19.64
CA SER A 267 18.01 17.15 20.92
C SER A 267 18.37 15.68 21.06
N GLY A 268 18.88 15.29 22.25
CA GLY A 268 19.24 13.92 22.57
C GLY A 268 18.12 13.19 23.32
N GLN A 269 17.83 11.97 22.90
CA GLN A 269 16.89 11.07 23.55
C GLN A 269 17.57 9.74 23.87
N GLU A 270 17.43 9.25 25.10
CA GLU A 270 17.88 7.91 25.47
C GLU A 270 16.98 6.85 24.84
N VAL A 271 17.60 5.91 24.15
CA VAL A 271 16.91 4.82 23.41
C VAL A 271 17.62 3.50 23.65
N SER A 272 16.92 2.40 23.51
CA SER A 272 17.52 1.08 23.34
C SER A 272 18.02 0.94 21.90
N MET A 273 19.33 1.00 21.70
CA MET A 273 19.98 0.92 20.40
C MET A 273 20.38 -0.50 20.10
N MET A 274 19.98 -1.03 18.95
CA MET A 274 20.30 -2.36 18.43
C MET A 274 21.53 -2.26 17.54
N TYR A 275 22.65 -2.89 17.91
CA TYR A 275 23.90 -2.87 17.17
C TYR A 275 24.13 -4.17 16.42
N ASP A 276 24.56 -4.08 15.17
CA ASP A 276 24.95 -5.23 14.36
C ASP A 276 25.98 -4.83 13.29
N THR A 277 26.45 -5.81 12.53
CA THR A 277 27.31 -5.60 11.37
C THR A 277 26.61 -6.13 10.10
N THR A 278 26.74 -5.43 9.00
CA THR A 278 26.18 -5.86 7.70
C THR A 278 27.13 -5.58 6.55
N TYR A 279 27.02 -6.38 5.47
CA TYR A 279 27.60 -6.11 4.16
C TYR A 279 26.60 -5.43 3.21
N ARG A 280 25.36 -5.23 3.63
CA ARG A 280 24.32 -4.56 2.82
C ARG A 280 24.36 -3.04 3.06
N TYR A 281 25.53 -2.46 2.84
CA TYR A 281 25.78 -1.03 2.95
C TYR A 281 25.26 -0.30 1.70
N LEU A 282 24.56 0.80 1.89
CA LEU A 282 23.99 1.63 0.82
C LEU A 282 24.69 2.98 0.80
N THR A 283 25.01 3.48 -0.41
CA THR A 283 25.56 4.82 -0.61
C THR A 283 24.84 5.52 -1.74
N MET A 284 24.55 6.78 -1.54
CA MET A 284 24.01 7.69 -2.55
C MET A 284 24.53 9.10 -2.33
N GLU A 285 24.21 10.02 -3.21
CA GLU A 285 24.59 11.42 -3.03
C GLU A 285 23.93 11.98 -1.76
N HIS A 286 24.74 12.53 -0.87
CA HIS A 286 24.34 13.14 0.40
C HIS A 286 23.61 12.21 1.42
N ALA A 287 23.72 10.88 1.26
CA ALA A 287 23.22 9.96 2.27
C ALA A 287 23.96 8.61 2.22
N GLU A 288 23.98 7.94 3.35
CA GLU A 288 24.42 6.56 3.49
C GLU A 288 23.40 5.74 4.30
N GLY A 289 23.50 4.43 4.24
CA GLY A 289 22.56 3.59 4.95
C GLY A 289 22.84 2.11 4.86
N PHE A 290 21.84 1.32 5.20
CA PHE A 290 21.93 -0.14 5.15
C PHE A 290 20.58 -0.80 4.92
N CYS A 291 20.64 -2.04 4.42
CA CYS A 291 19.51 -2.95 4.44
C CYS A 291 19.67 -4.02 5.51
N ARG A 292 18.56 -4.41 6.13
CA ARG A 292 18.45 -5.58 6.99
C ARG A 292 17.27 -6.44 6.58
N ALA A 293 17.50 -7.73 6.39
CA ALA A 293 16.48 -8.63 5.92
C ALA A 293 15.49 -9.01 7.04
N TYR A 294 14.21 -8.95 6.70
CA TYR A 294 13.16 -9.71 7.37
C TYR A 294 13.04 -11.09 6.73
N LYS A 295 12.33 -12.00 7.39
CA LYS A 295 11.93 -13.26 6.79
C LYS A 295 11.05 -13.04 5.55
N GLU A 296 10.88 -14.09 4.74
CA GLU A 296 10.01 -14.12 3.56
C GLU A 296 10.36 -13.06 2.48
N GLY A 297 11.62 -12.59 2.46
CA GLY A 297 12.14 -11.74 1.38
C GLY A 297 11.80 -10.25 1.49
N TYR A 298 11.35 -9.79 2.66
CA TYR A 298 11.22 -8.36 2.94
C TYR A 298 12.54 -7.77 3.44
N ASP A 299 12.73 -6.49 3.20
CA ASP A 299 13.89 -5.74 3.65
C ASP A 299 13.48 -4.47 4.40
N PHE A 300 14.16 -4.23 5.51
CA PHE A 300 14.21 -2.92 6.15
C PHE A 300 15.35 -2.12 5.52
N VAL A 301 15.05 -0.89 5.11
CA VAL A 301 16.05 0.06 4.56
C VAL A 301 16.13 1.25 5.50
N ALA A 302 17.33 1.55 5.99
CA ALA A 302 17.63 2.77 6.72
C ALA A 302 18.55 3.65 5.88
N LEU A 303 18.21 4.92 5.72
CA LEU A 303 19.03 5.94 5.07
C LEU A 303 19.20 7.14 6.02
N LEU A 304 20.42 7.61 6.13
CA LEU A 304 20.81 8.74 6.98
C LEU A 304 21.44 9.82 6.10
N PRO A 305 20.81 11.00 5.96
CA PRO A 305 21.41 12.14 5.29
C PRO A 305 22.72 12.60 5.96
N GLU A 306 23.59 13.24 5.19
CA GLU A 306 24.84 13.83 5.67
C GLU A 306 24.60 14.86 6.77
N GLU A 307 25.56 14.98 7.70
CA GLU A 307 25.50 15.95 8.78
C GLU A 307 25.38 17.39 8.23
N GLY A 308 24.34 18.10 8.68
CA GLY A 308 24.05 19.48 8.28
C GLY A 308 23.08 19.61 7.10
N LEU A 309 22.68 18.52 6.47
CA LEU A 309 21.59 18.49 5.51
C LEU A 309 20.30 18.04 6.22
N SER A 310 19.24 18.84 6.13
CA SER A 310 17.96 18.44 6.72
C SER A 310 17.31 17.29 5.94
N LEU A 311 16.56 16.44 6.65
CA LEU A 311 15.81 15.35 6.00
C LEU A 311 14.87 15.88 4.90
N SER A 312 14.28 17.06 5.09
CA SER A 312 13.38 17.66 4.12
C SER A 312 14.11 18.12 2.85
N GLU A 313 15.27 18.80 2.99
CA GLU A 313 16.09 19.21 1.85
C GLU A 313 16.58 17.99 1.07
N TRP A 314 17.08 16.97 1.77
CA TRP A 314 17.51 15.73 1.12
C TRP A 314 16.36 15.01 0.38
N LEU A 315 15.18 14.92 0.99
CA LEU A 315 14.01 14.31 0.33
C LEU A 315 13.56 15.07 -0.93
N GLU A 316 13.71 16.39 -1.01
CA GLU A 316 13.39 17.15 -2.22
C GLU A 316 14.34 16.84 -3.38
N GLU A 317 15.58 16.46 -3.11
CA GLU A 317 16.60 16.12 -4.11
C GLU A 317 16.52 14.64 -4.53
N LEU A 318 15.99 13.77 -3.70
CA LEU A 318 15.92 12.32 -3.94
C LEU A 318 14.89 11.99 -5.02
N ASP A 319 15.27 11.39 -6.12
CA ASP A 319 14.35 10.86 -7.13
C ASP A 319 14.14 9.34 -7.01
N GLY A 320 13.06 8.86 -7.65
CA GLY A 320 12.66 7.45 -7.57
C GLY A 320 13.64 6.48 -8.20
N GLU A 321 14.34 6.89 -9.28
CA GLU A 321 15.32 6.07 -9.97
C GLU A 321 16.56 5.86 -9.09
N THR A 322 17.13 6.96 -8.59
CA THR A 322 18.27 6.93 -7.67
C THR A 322 17.99 6.10 -6.41
N PHE A 323 16.81 6.28 -5.80
CA PHE A 323 16.43 5.48 -4.63
C PHE A 323 16.30 3.99 -4.99
N HIS A 324 15.59 3.66 -6.07
CA HIS A 324 15.40 2.28 -6.52
C HIS A 324 16.72 1.57 -6.85
N GLU A 325 17.64 2.24 -7.52
CA GLU A 325 18.97 1.70 -7.80
C GLU A 325 19.80 1.53 -6.52
N THR A 326 19.70 2.48 -5.59
CA THR A 326 20.47 2.43 -4.32
C THR A 326 20.08 1.23 -3.47
N ILE A 327 18.81 0.94 -3.29
CA ILE A 327 18.35 -0.18 -2.44
C ILE A 327 18.74 -1.57 -3.01
N ARG A 328 19.18 -1.63 -4.28
CA ARG A 328 19.63 -2.84 -4.98
C ARG A 328 21.14 -2.97 -5.05
N GLN A 329 21.87 -2.03 -4.48
CA GLN A 329 23.33 -2.09 -4.48
C GLN A 329 23.83 -3.33 -3.74
N GLU A 330 24.80 -4.01 -4.35
CA GLU A 330 25.62 -5.00 -3.69
C GLU A 330 26.93 -4.32 -3.26
N ASN A 331 27.33 -4.50 -2.01
CA ASN A 331 28.54 -3.88 -1.47
C ASN A 331 29.32 -4.90 -0.63
N ASP A 332 30.63 -4.97 -0.85
CA ASP A 332 31.54 -5.87 -0.11
C ASP A 332 32.07 -5.23 1.19
N THR A 333 31.68 -4.00 1.49
CA THR A 333 32.13 -3.27 2.68
C THR A 333 31.27 -3.66 3.88
N MET A 334 31.92 -4.21 4.91
CA MET A 334 31.27 -4.46 6.19
C MET A 334 31.23 -3.17 7.01
N ILE A 335 30.05 -2.82 7.50
CA ILE A 335 29.84 -1.68 8.38
C ILE A 335 29.24 -2.12 9.71
N GLU A 336 29.48 -1.33 10.75
CA GLU A 336 28.72 -1.41 12.01
C GLU A 336 27.48 -0.53 11.91
N THR A 337 26.33 -1.04 12.36
CA THR A 337 25.05 -0.34 12.31
C THR A 337 24.47 -0.18 13.72
N GLY A 338 23.78 0.93 13.96
CA GLY A 338 22.98 1.16 15.15
C GLY A 338 21.56 1.57 14.74
N LEU A 339 20.57 0.78 15.13
CA LEU A 339 19.16 1.06 14.88
C LEU A 339 18.43 1.24 16.21
N PRO A 340 17.84 2.41 16.49
CA PRO A 340 17.05 2.57 17.72
C PRO A 340 15.78 1.72 17.67
N GLN A 341 15.40 1.13 18.79
CA GLN A 341 14.03 0.65 18.94
C GLN A 341 13.10 1.87 19.02
N PHE A 342 12.09 1.90 18.19
CA PHE A 342 11.14 3.01 18.16
C PHE A 342 9.71 2.50 17.95
N THR A 343 8.77 3.30 18.40
CA THR A 343 7.36 3.21 18.06
C THR A 343 6.93 4.55 17.50
N GLY A 344 6.02 4.53 16.54
CA GLY A 344 5.48 5.74 15.93
C GLY A 344 4.01 5.54 15.60
N GLU A 345 3.24 6.61 15.76
CA GLU A 345 1.86 6.70 15.33
C GLU A 345 1.71 7.99 14.53
N THR A 346 1.00 7.92 13.41
CA THR A 346 0.75 9.08 12.56
C THR A 346 -0.70 9.04 12.10
N ASP A 347 -1.43 10.11 12.39
CA ASP A 347 -2.75 10.39 11.85
C ASP A 347 -2.62 11.56 10.88
N LEU A 348 -2.99 11.32 9.61
CA LEU A 348 -2.85 12.29 8.52
C LEU A 348 -4.15 12.36 7.70
N GLU A 349 -4.74 13.55 7.64
CA GLU A 349 -5.76 13.83 6.63
C GLU A 349 -5.07 14.11 5.29
N LEU A 350 -5.09 13.13 4.37
CA LEU A 350 -4.33 13.19 3.12
C LEU A 350 -4.95 14.07 2.01
N LYS A 351 -6.09 14.72 2.25
CA LYS A 351 -6.79 15.49 1.23
C LYS A 351 -5.91 16.56 0.57
N ASP A 352 -5.24 17.38 1.38
CA ASP A 352 -4.39 18.46 0.87
C ASP A 352 -3.11 17.88 0.25
N THR A 353 -2.51 16.86 0.86
CA THR A 353 -1.39 16.09 0.30
C THR A 353 -1.71 15.54 -1.07
N LEU A 354 -2.83 14.84 -1.23
CA LEU A 354 -3.25 14.23 -2.52
C LEU A 354 -3.65 15.26 -3.58
N THR A 355 -4.05 16.48 -3.17
CA THR A 355 -4.36 17.57 -4.09
C THR A 355 -3.08 18.24 -4.62
N ALA A 356 -1.98 18.12 -3.90
CA ALA A 356 -0.68 18.67 -4.24
C ALA A 356 0.15 17.74 -5.16
N LEU A 357 -0.18 16.44 -5.23
CA LEU A 357 0.42 15.44 -6.12
C LEU A 357 -0.04 15.64 -7.56
#